data_905802be63826dfcc3fa9530d917580c
#
_entry.id   905802be63826dfcc3fa9530d917580c
#
_cell.length_a   1.000
_cell.length_b   1.000
_cell.length_c   1.000
_cell.angle_alpha   90.00
_cell.angle_beta   90.00
_cell.angle_gamma   90.00
#
_symmetry.space_group_name_H-M   'P 1'
#
loop_
_entity.id
_entity.type
_entity.pdbx_description
1 polymer ?
#
loop_
_entity_poly.entity_id
_entity_poly.type
_entity_poly.pdbx_seq_one_letter_code
_entity_poly.pdbx_strand_id
1 'polypeptide(L)'
;MEVIYEDNHIIIVNKQSGEIVQGDKTGDRPLSDFVKDYLKEKYHKPGAVFLGVTHRLDRPVAGLVIFARTSKALARLNKMFAEGQVHKTYWAITQLPPQSPAGQGGNTGQGGTVTHWLTRNEQQNKSYAHDHEVPGAKKAMLHYTVIGHSNR
;
A
#
# COMPACT_ATOMS: atom_id res chain seq x y z
N MET A 1 0.67 3.47 17.74
CA MET A 1 1.28 2.63 16.67
C MET A 1 1.30 1.18 17.16
N GLU A 2 0.80 0.26 16.37
CA GLU A 2 0.75 -1.17 16.66
C GLU A 2 1.81 -1.90 15.83
N VAL A 3 2.74 -2.60 16.49
CA VAL A 3 3.77 -3.42 15.85
C VAL A 3 3.22 -4.86 15.73
N ILE A 4 3.13 -5.35 14.49
CA ILE A 4 2.59 -6.69 14.18
C ILE A 4 3.71 -7.73 14.14
N TYR A 5 4.87 -7.35 13.60
CA TYR A 5 6.04 -8.22 13.52
C TYR A 5 7.32 -7.40 13.56
N GLU A 6 8.35 -7.95 14.15
CA GLU A 6 9.66 -7.31 14.22
C GLU A 6 10.78 -8.37 14.35
N ASP A 7 11.82 -8.21 13.54
CA ASP A 7 13.08 -8.92 13.67
C ASP A 7 14.28 -7.98 13.42
N ASN A 8 15.48 -8.52 13.23
CA ASN A 8 16.69 -7.74 12.99
C ASN A 8 16.71 -7.02 11.63
N HIS A 9 15.84 -7.39 10.70
CA HIS A 9 15.86 -6.95 9.31
C HIS A 9 14.67 -6.12 8.91
N ILE A 10 13.49 -6.41 9.47
CA ILE A 10 12.22 -5.77 9.11
C ILE A 10 11.39 -5.43 10.35
N ILE A 11 10.48 -4.50 10.19
CA ILE A 11 9.39 -4.24 11.11
C ILE A 11 8.10 -4.01 10.33
N ILE A 12 7.01 -4.63 10.77
CA ILE A 12 5.68 -4.52 10.19
C ILE A 12 4.78 -3.84 11.21
N VAL A 13 4.13 -2.78 10.80
CA VAL A 13 3.22 -2.01 11.66
C VAL A 13 1.85 -1.89 11.01
N ASN A 14 0.81 -1.78 11.85
CA ASN A 14 -0.55 -1.53 11.41
C ASN A 14 -0.77 -0.01 11.32
N LYS A 15 -0.77 0.51 10.09
CA LYS A 15 -1.08 1.91 9.79
C LYS A 15 -2.58 2.16 9.96
N GLN A 16 -2.94 3.19 10.68
CA GLN A 16 -4.32 3.63 10.79
C GLN A 16 -4.72 4.57 9.64
N SER A 17 -6.02 4.66 9.35
CA SER A 17 -6.55 5.66 8.42
C SER A 17 -6.22 7.08 8.93
N GLY A 18 -5.84 7.98 8.03
CA GLY A 18 -5.40 9.33 8.35
C GLY A 18 -3.88 9.49 8.51
N GLU A 19 -3.15 8.43 8.85
CA GLU A 19 -1.69 8.49 8.94
C GLU A 19 -1.03 8.50 7.56
N ILE A 20 0.14 9.14 7.44
CA ILE A 20 1.01 9.07 6.28
C ILE A 20 2.21 8.17 6.58
N VAL A 21 2.64 7.39 5.58
CA VAL A 21 3.78 6.48 5.75
C VAL A 21 5.11 7.21 5.77
N GLN A 22 5.26 8.20 4.89
CA GLN A 22 6.46 9.00 4.68
C GLN A 22 6.07 10.48 4.60
N GLY A 23 6.99 11.38 4.94
CA GLY A 23 6.76 12.82 4.88
C GLY A 23 6.28 13.29 3.51
N ASP A 24 5.30 14.18 3.51
CA ASP A 24 4.69 14.81 2.34
C ASP A 24 4.58 16.34 2.50
N LYS A 25 3.82 16.98 1.62
CA LYS A 25 3.61 18.44 1.60
C LYS A 25 2.80 18.96 2.81
N THR A 26 2.11 18.11 3.54
CA THR A 26 1.24 18.51 4.66
C THR A 26 2.02 18.93 5.89
N GLY A 27 3.27 18.46 6.04
CA GLY A 27 4.08 18.67 7.22
C GLY A 27 3.68 17.77 8.41
N ASP A 28 2.71 16.89 8.24
CA ASP A 28 2.34 15.93 9.28
C ASP A 28 3.49 14.96 9.54
N ARG A 29 3.62 14.57 10.81
CA ARG A 29 4.63 13.61 11.21
C ARG A 29 4.31 12.23 10.65
N PRO A 30 5.21 11.62 9.85
CA PRO A 30 4.94 10.34 9.20
C PRO A 30 5.13 9.16 10.14
N LEU A 31 4.47 8.04 9.81
CA LEU A 31 4.58 6.76 10.51
C LEU A 31 6.04 6.28 10.60
N SER A 32 6.85 6.53 9.56
CA SER A 32 8.28 6.21 9.56
C SER A 32 9.05 6.84 10.71
N ASP A 33 8.68 8.05 11.14
CA ASP A 33 9.38 8.73 12.25
C ASP A 33 8.93 8.17 13.61
N PHE A 34 7.66 7.79 13.76
CA PHE A 34 7.21 7.07 14.95
C PHE A 34 7.89 5.71 15.09
N VAL A 35 8.09 4.99 13.97
CA VAL A 35 8.82 3.71 13.98
C VAL A 35 10.29 3.90 14.34
N LYS A 36 10.96 4.95 13.84
CA LYS A 36 12.36 5.26 14.22
C LYS A 36 12.48 5.53 15.71
N ASP A 37 11.57 6.32 16.29
CA ASP A 37 11.60 6.61 17.73
C ASP A 37 11.37 5.36 18.56
N TYR A 38 10.39 4.54 18.20
CA TYR A 38 10.16 3.25 18.83
C TYR A 38 11.40 2.37 18.83
N LEU A 39 12.07 2.23 17.68
CA LEU A 39 13.30 1.43 17.56
C LEU A 39 14.48 2.03 18.34
N LYS A 40 14.57 3.37 18.39
CA LYS A 40 15.59 4.08 19.15
C LYS A 40 15.45 3.84 20.65
N GLU A 41 14.25 3.97 21.15
CA GLU A 41 13.92 3.78 22.57
C GLU A 41 14.11 2.31 22.97
N LYS A 42 13.47 1.38 22.26
CA LYS A 42 13.50 -0.06 22.56
C LYS A 42 14.91 -0.66 22.59
N TYR A 43 15.77 -0.21 21.68
CA TYR A 43 17.13 -0.76 21.54
C TYR A 43 18.22 0.17 22.07
N HIS A 44 17.84 1.23 22.78
CA HIS A 44 18.77 2.22 23.38
C HIS A 44 19.83 2.72 22.40
N LYS A 45 19.42 3.01 21.14
CA LYS A 45 20.38 3.40 20.10
C LYS A 45 20.87 4.83 20.33
N PRO A 46 22.21 5.05 20.39
CA PRO A 46 22.76 6.37 20.74
C PRO A 46 22.65 7.41 19.61
N GLY A 47 22.43 6.97 18.36
CA GLY A 47 22.44 7.84 17.19
C GLY A 47 21.12 7.79 16.40
N ALA A 48 21.22 8.18 15.13
CA ALA A 48 20.12 8.09 14.18
C ALA A 48 19.79 6.62 13.87
N VAL A 49 18.49 6.34 13.77
CA VAL A 49 18.01 5.00 13.40
C VAL A 49 17.77 4.96 11.89
N PHE A 50 18.40 3.99 11.23
CA PHE A 50 18.07 3.69 9.84
C PHE A 50 16.69 3.04 9.76
N LEU A 51 15.85 3.52 8.83
CA LEU A 51 14.59 2.92 8.47
C LEU A 51 14.33 3.13 6.98
N GLY A 52 14.22 2.04 6.23
CA GLY A 52 13.94 2.06 4.80
C GLY A 52 12.45 1.89 4.52
N VAL A 53 11.88 2.82 3.73
CA VAL A 53 10.49 2.74 3.26
C VAL A 53 10.48 1.94 1.97
N THR A 54 9.77 0.81 1.94
CA THR A 54 9.71 -0.12 0.80
C THR A 54 8.47 0.11 -0.06
N HIS A 55 7.35 0.45 0.57
CA HIS A 55 6.08 0.75 -0.07
C HIS A 55 5.27 1.73 0.79
N ARG A 56 4.17 2.21 0.27
CA ARG A 56 3.28 3.15 0.96
C ARG A 56 1.83 2.71 0.79
N LEU A 57 1.02 3.05 1.76
CA LEU A 57 -0.43 3.10 1.68
C LEU A 57 -0.87 4.56 1.66
N ASP A 58 -1.89 4.87 0.89
CA ASP A 58 -2.46 6.22 0.87
C ASP A 58 -3.04 6.60 2.23
N ARG A 59 -3.14 7.91 2.51
CA ARG A 59 -3.59 8.44 3.79
C ARG A 59 -4.89 7.81 4.30
N PRO A 60 -5.97 7.68 3.51
CA PRO A 60 -7.23 7.10 3.98
C PRO A 60 -7.19 5.59 4.18
N VAL A 61 -6.18 4.90 3.65
CA VAL A 61 -6.08 3.44 3.70
C VAL A 61 -5.41 3.00 5.00
N ALA A 62 -6.04 2.07 5.72
CA ALA A 62 -5.47 1.38 6.86
C ALA A 62 -4.86 0.03 6.43
N GLY A 63 -3.91 -0.49 7.20
CA GLY A 63 -3.33 -1.82 6.96
C GLY A 63 -1.84 -1.92 7.20
N LEU A 64 -1.26 -3.03 6.80
CA LEU A 64 0.11 -3.39 7.11
C LEU A 64 1.12 -2.62 6.24
N VAL A 65 2.10 -2.02 6.91
CA VAL A 65 3.24 -1.38 6.26
C VAL A 65 4.52 -2.05 6.75
N ILE A 66 5.35 -2.51 5.81
CA ILE A 66 6.65 -3.12 6.08
C ILE A 66 7.76 -2.10 5.87
N PHE A 67 8.64 -1.98 6.85
CA PHE A 67 9.86 -1.17 6.79
C PHE A 67 11.10 -2.05 6.91
N ALA A 68 12.16 -1.66 6.22
CA ALA A 68 13.47 -2.28 6.37
C ALA A 68 14.25 -1.63 7.51
N ARG A 69 14.82 -2.44 8.39
CA ARG A 69 15.68 -2.00 9.50
C ARG A 69 17.16 -1.91 9.13
N THR A 70 17.52 -2.40 7.94
CA THR A 70 18.88 -2.35 7.39
C THR A 70 18.86 -2.02 5.90
N SER A 71 19.94 -1.41 5.38
CA SER A 71 20.09 -1.12 3.94
C SER A 71 20.05 -2.39 3.09
N LYS A 72 20.61 -3.49 3.58
CA LYS A 72 20.58 -4.79 2.91
C LYS A 72 19.15 -5.35 2.80
N ALA A 73 18.36 -5.24 3.86
CA ALA A 73 16.95 -5.63 3.85
C ALA A 73 16.14 -4.72 2.91
N LEU A 74 16.40 -3.41 2.90
CA LEU A 74 15.76 -2.47 1.97
C LEU A 74 15.98 -2.86 0.52
N ALA A 75 17.22 -3.14 0.13
CA ALA A 75 17.55 -3.55 -1.24
C ALA A 75 16.82 -4.84 -1.65
N ARG A 76 16.77 -5.83 -0.75
CA ARG A 76 16.08 -7.10 -0.99
C ARG A 76 14.56 -6.91 -1.11
N LEU A 77 13.95 -6.17 -0.19
CA LEU A 77 12.50 -5.90 -0.23
C LEU A 77 12.13 -5.12 -1.49
N ASN A 78 12.89 -4.09 -1.86
CA ASN A 78 12.64 -3.34 -3.10
C ASN A 78 12.68 -4.25 -4.33
N LYS A 79 13.64 -5.18 -4.38
CA LYS A 79 13.71 -6.18 -5.44
C LYS A 79 12.47 -7.08 -5.45
N MET A 80 12.06 -7.62 -4.30
CA MET A 80 10.86 -8.48 -4.18
C MET A 80 9.59 -7.74 -4.63
N PHE A 81 9.43 -6.47 -4.27
CA PHE A 81 8.31 -5.65 -4.74
C PHE A 81 8.35 -5.42 -6.25
N ALA A 82 9.53 -5.12 -6.81
CA ALA A 82 9.71 -4.88 -8.25
C ALA A 82 9.46 -6.13 -9.10
N GLU A 83 9.82 -7.30 -8.58
CA GLU A 83 9.67 -8.61 -9.25
C GLU A 83 8.29 -9.26 -8.98
N GLY A 84 7.38 -8.58 -8.29
CA GLY A 84 6.04 -9.10 -7.99
C GLY A 84 6.01 -10.29 -7.03
N GLN A 85 7.08 -10.50 -6.25
CA GLN A 85 7.18 -11.60 -5.28
C GLN A 85 6.40 -11.34 -3.99
N VAL A 86 5.91 -10.10 -3.80
CA VAL A 86 5.11 -9.71 -2.63
C VAL A 86 3.62 -9.82 -2.97
N HIS A 87 2.92 -10.75 -2.34
CA HIS A 87 1.48 -10.88 -2.47
C HIS A 87 0.78 -9.85 -1.57
N LYS A 88 -0.05 -9.01 -2.19
CA LYS A 88 -0.79 -7.94 -1.50
C LYS A 88 -2.27 -8.22 -1.58
N THR A 89 -2.93 -8.34 -0.43
CA THR A 89 -4.38 -8.49 -0.35
C THR A 89 -4.98 -7.23 0.27
N TYR A 90 -6.00 -6.69 -0.39
CA TYR A 90 -6.76 -5.52 0.06
C TYR A 90 -8.24 -5.85 0.15
N TRP A 91 -8.89 -5.30 1.15
CA TRP A 91 -10.35 -5.28 1.21
C TRP A 91 -10.82 -3.91 0.75
N ALA A 92 -11.81 -3.90 -0.15
CA ALA A 92 -12.40 -2.68 -0.68
C ALA A 92 -13.92 -2.82 -0.74
N ILE A 93 -14.61 -1.72 -0.42
CA ILE A 93 -16.06 -1.62 -0.60
C ILE A 93 -16.30 -0.84 -1.88
N THR A 94 -17.05 -1.42 -2.80
CA THR A 94 -17.40 -0.81 -4.08
C THR A 94 -18.92 -0.86 -4.28
N GLN A 95 -19.46 0.06 -5.07
CA GLN A 95 -20.90 0.04 -5.41
C GLN A 95 -21.26 -1.17 -6.28
N LEU A 96 -20.38 -1.52 -7.21
CA LEU A 96 -20.52 -2.66 -8.11
C LEU A 96 -19.18 -3.38 -8.21
N PRO A 97 -19.17 -4.71 -8.44
CA PRO A 97 -17.94 -5.42 -8.77
C PRO A 97 -17.29 -4.83 -10.02
N PRO A 98 -15.95 -4.81 -10.11
CA PRO A 98 -15.25 -4.42 -11.32
C PRO A 98 -15.75 -5.26 -12.52
N GLN A 99 -15.90 -4.62 -13.69
CA GLN A 99 -16.33 -5.27 -14.94
C GLN A 99 -17.73 -5.92 -14.91
N SER A 100 -18.54 -5.64 -13.91
CA SER A 100 -19.95 -6.05 -13.93
C SER A 100 -20.76 -5.14 -14.83
N PRO A 101 -21.68 -5.66 -15.65
CA PRO A 101 -22.68 -4.84 -16.33
C PRO A 101 -23.45 -3.98 -15.33
N ALA A 102 -23.80 -2.76 -15.72
CA ALA A 102 -24.56 -1.85 -14.86
C ALA A 102 -25.83 -2.54 -14.33
N GLY A 103 -26.01 -2.54 -13.01
CA GLY A 103 -27.19 -3.11 -12.34
C GLY A 103 -27.08 -4.58 -11.93
N GLN A 104 -26.00 -5.28 -12.26
CA GLN A 104 -25.79 -6.65 -11.78
C GLN A 104 -24.74 -6.65 -10.66
N GLY A 105 -25.17 -6.94 -9.45
CA GLY A 105 -24.26 -7.27 -8.34
C GLY A 105 -23.52 -8.59 -8.63
N GLY A 106 -22.22 -8.63 -8.40
CA GLY A 106 -21.48 -9.90 -8.49
C GLY A 106 -21.88 -10.84 -7.36
N ASN A 107 -21.98 -12.13 -7.63
CA ASN A 107 -22.25 -13.13 -6.60
C ASN A 107 -21.03 -13.32 -5.68
N THR A 108 -21.27 -13.63 -4.40
CA THR A 108 -20.20 -14.04 -3.47
C THR A 108 -19.41 -15.20 -4.06
N GLY A 109 -18.07 -15.11 -4.03
CA GLY A 109 -17.18 -16.07 -4.67
C GLY A 109 -16.86 -15.77 -6.14
N GLN A 110 -17.59 -14.87 -6.79
CA GLN A 110 -17.28 -14.43 -8.16
C GLN A 110 -16.00 -13.60 -8.14
N GLY A 111 -15.09 -13.89 -9.03
CA GLY A 111 -13.82 -13.19 -9.16
C GLY A 111 -13.50 -12.82 -10.60
N GLY A 112 -12.47 -12.03 -10.77
CA GLY A 112 -11.99 -11.62 -12.08
C GLY A 112 -10.65 -10.92 -12.01
N THR A 113 -10.18 -10.52 -13.20
CA THR A 113 -8.95 -9.72 -13.36
C THR A 113 -9.30 -8.41 -14.04
N VAL A 114 -8.82 -7.33 -13.46
CA VAL A 114 -8.93 -5.98 -14.03
C VAL A 114 -7.55 -5.53 -14.47
N THR A 115 -7.46 -5.07 -15.72
CA THR A 115 -6.25 -4.50 -16.29
C THR A 115 -6.55 -3.10 -16.80
N HIS A 116 -5.76 -2.12 -16.33
CA HIS A 116 -5.82 -0.74 -16.83
C HIS A 116 -4.41 -0.21 -17.09
N TRP A 117 -4.33 0.84 -17.89
CA TRP A 117 -3.13 1.66 -18.09
C TRP A 117 -3.33 2.98 -17.36
N LEU A 118 -2.46 3.26 -16.40
CA LEU A 118 -2.59 4.40 -15.51
C LEU A 118 -1.66 5.54 -15.93
N THR A 119 -2.22 6.73 -16.16
CA THR A 119 -1.47 7.98 -16.28
C THR A 119 -1.62 8.80 -15.01
N ARG A 120 -0.58 9.56 -14.65
CA ARG A 120 -0.62 10.45 -13.49
C ARG A 120 -0.57 11.91 -13.90
N ASN A 121 -1.51 12.68 -13.39
CA ASN A 121 -1.45 14.14 -13.45
C ASN A 121 -0.89 14.65 -12.11
N GLU A 122 0.36 15.12 -12.11
CA GLU A 122 1.03 15.59 -10.90
C GLU A 122 0.46 16.90 -10.36
N GLN A 123 -0.01 17.79 -11.24
CA GLN A 123 -0.61 19.06 -10.84
C GLN A 123 -1.91 18.87 -10.06
N GLN A 124 -2.72 17.92 -10.49
CA GLN A 124 -4.00 17.59 -9.85
C GLN A 124 -3.83 16.50 -8.76
N ASN A 125 -2.63 15.92 -8.62
CA ASN A 125 -2.36 14.75 -7.77
C ASN A 125 -3.37 13.61 -8.01
N LYS A 126 -3.71 13.34 -9.27
CA LYS A 126 -4.75 12.39 -9.68
C LYS A 126 -4.22 11.40 -10.72
N SER A 127 -4.66 10.15 -10.61
CA SER A 127 -4.40 9.11 -11.61
C SER A 127 -5.65 8.86 -12.44
N TYR A 128 -5.46 8.63 -13.73
CA TYR A 128 -6.51 8.30 -14.69
C TYR A 128 -6.28 6.89 -15.22
N ALA A 129 -7.34 6.10 -15.29
CA ALA A 129 -7.32 4.76 -15.83
C ALA A 129 -7.81 4.76 -17.28
N HIS A 130 -7.12 4.00 -18.13
CA HIS A 130 -7.48 3.80 -19.53
C HIS A 130 -7.60 2.30 -19.79
N ASP A 131 -8.58 1.92 -20.64
CA ASP A 131 -8.83 0.51 -20.99
C ASP A 131 -7.82 -0.05 -22.01
N HIS A 132 -6.97 0.81 -22.58
CA HIS A 132 -5.93 0.47 -23.54
C HIS A 132 -4.66 1.24 -23.24
N GLU A 133 -3.54 0.80 -23.81
CA GLU A 133 -2.26 1.46 -23.66
C GLU A 133 -2.26 2.85 -24.30
N VAL A 134 -1.83 3.85 -23.53
CA VAL A 134 -1.62 5.22 -23.99
C VAL A 134 -0.21 5.67 -23.65
N PRO A 135 0.35 6.66 -24.38
CA PRO A 135 1.71 7.14 -24.14
C PRO A 135 1.93 7.57 -22.69
N GLY A 136 3.01 7.10 -22.07
CA GLY A 136 3.37 7.42 -20.69
C GLY A 136 2.58 6.68 -19.61
N ALA A 137 1.63 5.83 -19.98
CA ALA A 137 0.88 5.03 -19.02
C ALA A 137 1.68 3.83 -18.50
N LYS A 138 1.38 3.44 -17.26
CA LYS A 138 1.89 2.21 -16.66
C LYS A 138 0.77 1.19 -16.55
N LYS A 139 1.02 -0.03 -17.04
CA LYS A 139 0.08 -1.14 -16.89
C LYS A 139 -0.09 -1.49 -15.41
N ALA A 140 -1.33 -1.57 -14.96
CA ALA A 140 -1.73 -2.00 -13.64
C ALA A 140 -2.73 -3.15 -13.76
N MET A 141 -2.55 -4.18 -12.96
CA MET A 141 -3.41 -5.36 -12.94
C MET A 141 -3.74 -5.74 -11.51
N LEU A 142 -4.99 -6.11 -11.27
CA LEU A 142 -5.43 -6.69 -10.02
C LEU A 142 -6.37 -7.88 -10.27
N HIS A 143 -6.33 -8.81 -9.35
CA HIS A 143 -7.32 -9.88 -9.25
C HIS A 143 -8.26 -9.58 -8.09
N TYR A 144 -9.54 -9.85 -8.25
CA TYR A 144 -10.51 -9.64 -7.19
C TYR A 144 -11.42 -10.85 -7.00
N THR A 145 -11.96 -10.97 -5.81
CA THR A 145 -13.02 -11.92 -5.47
C THR A 145 -14.06 -11.21 -4.60
N VAL A 146 -15.32 -11.35 -4.94
CA VAL A 146 -16.43 -10.82 -4.15
C VAL A 146 -16.61 -11.67 -2.90
N ILE A 147 -16.38 -11.09 -1.73
CA ILE A 147 -16.46 -11.79 -0.43
C ILE A 147 -17.79 -11.58 0.29
N GLY A 148 -18.58 -10.62 -0.14
CA GLY A 148 -19.88 -10.34 0.44
C GLY A 148 -20.59 -9.16 -0.19
N HIS A 149 -21.85 -8.98 0.17
CA HIS A 149 -22.72 -7.88 -0.24
C HIS A 149 -23.36 -7.25 0.98
N SER A 150 -23.64 -5.94 0.90
CA SER A 150 -24.48 -5.21 1.85
C SER A 150 -25.77 -4.84 1.14
N ASN A 151 -26.92 -5.25 1.69
CA ASN A 151 -28.23 -4.82 1.24
C ASN A 151 -28.53 -3.44 1.85
N ARG A 152 -28.09 -2.39 1.18
CA ARG A 152 -28.51 -1.01 1.46
C ARG A 152 -28.91 -0.32 0.17
#